data_3a3aedaad766af33fdd2c6cf2655b233
#
_entry.id   3a3aedaad766af33fdd2c6cf2655b233
#
_cell.length_a   1.000
_cell.length_b   1.000
_cell.length_c   1.000
_cell.angle_alpha   90.00
_cell.angle_beta   90.00
_cell.angle_gamma   90.00
#
_symmetry.space_group_name_H-M   'P 1'
#
loop_
_entity.id
_entity.type
_entity.pdbx_description
1 polymer ?
#
loop_
_entity_poly.entity_id
_entity_poly.type
_entity_poly.pdbx_seq_one_letter_code
_entity_poly.pdbx_strand_id
1 'polypeptide(L)'
;MKNALITGITGQDGSYLAELLLEKGYNVYGIMRRKSVVDYGNVDHIKDKLHFIYADMTDEISLINAMRISQADEVYNLAAQSFVATSWEQPLATAEIDAIGVTNMLEAIRTVKPPCRFYQASTSEMFGLVQAVPQCETTPFYPRSPYGVAKLYGHWITKNYRESYGLFACSGILFNHESERRGKEFVTRKITDAVARIKQGVLDHVELGNMDAKRDWGHSKDYVRAMWLMLQQDAPDDYVIATNETRTVREFVEIAFAQAGIQVQWQGTGVDEIGIDKATGKTIVKVNKDFFRPAEVQLLLGNPAKAEEKLGWKREISFAELVQRMVDNDMALVEKELKVAAL
;
A
#
# COMPACT_ATOMS: atom_id res chain seq x y z
N MET A 1 4.17 23.58 16.84
CA MET A 1 4.35 22.68 15.66
C MET A 1 4.29 21.25 16.19
N LYS A 2 3.50 20.37 15.58
CA LYS A 2 3.43 18.96 16.00
C LYS A 2 4.58 18.16 15.38
N ASN A 3 5.04 17.13 16.08
CA ASN A 3 6.02 16.17 15.58
C ASN A 3 5.30 14.90 15.14
N ALA A 4 5.59 14.43 13.94
CA ALA A 4 5.09 13.15 13.42
C ALA A 4 6.26 12.18 13.15
N LEU A 5 6.09 10.92 13.53
CA LEU A 5 7.04 9.83 13.25
C LEU A 5 6.39 8.85 12.29
N ILE A 6 7.03 8.60 11.16
CA ILE A 6 6.56 7.68 10.12
C ILE A 6 7.52 6.49 10.03
N THR A 7 7.03 5.28 10.30
CA THR A 7 7.75 4.05 9.92
C THR A 7 7.46 3.73 8.46
N GLY A 8 8.45 3.22 7.71
CA GLY A 8 8.27 2.96 6.27
C GLY A 8 8.17 4.22 5.41
N ILE A 9 8.80 5.32 5.84
CA ILE A 9 8.72 6.64 5.18
C ILE A 9 9.16 6.64 3.71
N THR A 10 10.07 5.76 3.31
CA THR A 10 10.59 5.66 1.93
C THR A 10 9.64 4.90 0.98
N GLY A 11 8.60 4.27 1.51
CA GLY A 11 7.58 3.56 0.74
C GLY A 11 6.61 4.50 0.02
N GLN A 12 5.67 3.89 -0.70
CA GLN A 12 4.61 4.63 -1.40
C GLN A 12 3.85 5.56 -0.45
N ASP A 13 3.16 4.99 0.53
CA ASP A 13 2.30 5.76 1.44
C ASP A 13 3.10 6.67 2.37
N GLY A 14 4.24 6.19 2.86
CA GLY A 14 5.12 6.99 3.72
C GLY A 14 5.57 8.28 3.06
N SER A 15 5.86 8.23 1.76
CA SER A 15 6.30 9.42 1.00
C SER A 15 5.17 10.43 0.77
N TYR A 16 3.97 9.98 0.39
CA TYR A 16 2.81 10.88 0.25
C TYR A 16 2.35 11.43 1.60
N LEU A 17 2.41 10.63 2.66
CA LEU A 17 2.09 11.10 4.00
C LEU A 17 3.11 12.14 4.49
N ALA A 18 4.40 11.94 4.23
CA ALA A 18 5.44 12.91 4.56
C ALA A 18 5.19 14.25 3.87
N GLU A 19 4.86 14.26 2.57
CA GLU A 19 4.49 15.47 1.83
C GLU A 19 3.28 16.16 2.47
N LEU A 20 2.21 15.42 2.73
CA LEU A 20 0.99 15.94 3.35
C LEU A 20 1.26 16.57 4.73
N LEU A 21 2.07 15.91 5.57
CA LEU A 21 2.38 16.42 6.91
C LEU A 21 3.29 17.65 6.86
N LEU A 22 4.25 17.71 5.93
CA LEU A 22 5.05 18.92 5.69
C LEU A 22 4.16 20.10 5.26
N GLU A 23 3.21 19.89 4.35
CA GLU A 23 2.23 20.90 3.92
C GLU A 23 1.37 21.40 5.09
N LYS A 24 1.07 20.53 6.05
CA LYS A 24 0.32 20.87 7.28
C LYS A 24 1.20 21.49 8.37
N GLY A 25 2.48 21.71 8.13
CA GLY A 25 3.40 22.36 9.05
C GLY A 25 3.89 21.47 10.20
N TYR A 26 3.96 20.15 10.01
CA TYR A 26 4.56 19.25 10.98
C TYR A 26 6.09 19.21 10.86
N ASN A 27 6.77 18.93 11.98
CA ASN A 27 8.12 18.36 11.93
C ASN A 27 7.99 16.86 11.64
N VAL A 28 8.53 16.42 10.51
CA VAL A 28 8.38 15.03 10.07
C VAL A 28 9.67 14.24 10.30
N TYR A 29 9.56 13.21 11.13
CA TYR A 29 10.60 12.23 11.40
C TYR A 29 10.29 10.93 10.66
N GLY A 30 11.29 10.32 10.05
CA GLY A 30 11.14 9.07 9.32
C GLY A 30 12.07 7.99 9.84
N ILE A 31 11.52 6.81 10.13
CA ILE A 31 12.33 5.63 10.45
C ILE A 31 12.83 5.00 9.15
N MET A 32 14.14 4.78 9.09
CA MET A 32 14.82 4.05 8.04
C MET A 32 15.65 2.91 8.63
N ARG A 33 15.63 1.74 7.98
CA ARG A 33 16.57 0.67 8.32
C ARG A 33 17.99 1.03 7.90
N ARG A 34 18.97 0.66 8.71
CA ARG A 34 20.38 0.85 8.36
C ARG A 34 20.74 -0.03 7.17
N LYS A 35 21.21 0.58 6.10
CA LYS A 35 21.74 -0.08 4.89
C LYS A 35 23.18 0.35 4.65
N SER A 36 23.97 -0.46 3.94
CA SER A 36 25.35 -0.10 3.55
C SER A 36 25.38 1.10 2.60
N VAL A 37 24.39 1.21 1.71
CA VAL A 37 24.18 2.35 0.84
C VAL A 37 22.87 3.02 1.24
N VAL A 38 22.93 4.32 1.51
CA VAL A 38 21.75 5.11 1.87
C VAL A 38 20.90 5.31 0.62
N ASP A 39 19.65 4.95 0.71
CA ASP A 39 18.63 5.12 -0.34
C ASP A 39 17.38 5.74 0.27
N TYR A 40 17.03 6.94 -0.16
CA TYR A 40 15.85 7.66 0.31
C TYR A 40 14.57 7.28 -0.44
N GLY A 41 14.67 6.47 -1.51
CA GLY A 41 13.51 5.99 -2.25
C GLY A 41 12.58 7.13 -2.70
N ASN A 42 11.30 6.99 -2.38
CA ASN A 42 10.28 7.95 -2.82
C ASN A 42 10.33 9.32 -2.13
N VAL A 43 11.19 9.54 -1.12
CA VAL A 43 11.32 10.85 -0.42
C VAL A 43 12.59 11.61 -0.78
N ASP A 44 13.38 11.14 -1.75
CA ASP A 44 14.65 11.78 -2.12
C ASP A 44 14.50 13.28 -2.47
N HIS A 45 13.38 13.64 -3.12
CA HIS A 45 13.06 15.02 -3.54
C HIS A 45 12.68 15.96 -2.37
N ILE A 46 12.39 15.42 -1.17
CA ILE A 46 12.06 16.20 0.04
C ILE A 46 12.96 15.86 1.22
N LYS A 47 14.01 15.06 1.03
CA LYS A 47 14.86 14.54 2.11
C LYS A 47 15.42 15.62 3.02
N ASP A 48 15.79 16.78 2.49
CA ASP A 48 16.36 17.89 3.25
C ASP A 48 15.33 18.58 4.20
N LYS A 49 14.06 18.25 4.07
CA LYS A 49 12.96 18.72 4.94
C LYS A 49 12.56 17.68 6.00
N LEU A 50 13.20 16.51 6.01
CA LEU A 50 12.86 15.38 6.86
C LEU A 50 13.97 15.10 7.86
N HIS A 51 13.59 14.59 9.02
CA HIS A 51 14.52 14.10 10.04
C HIS A 51 14.56 12.57 10.02
N PHE A 52 15.67 11.98 9.61
CA PHE A 52 15.80 10.53 9.54
C PHE A 52 16.37 9.94 10.82
N ILE A 53 15.78 8.84 11.29
CA ILE A 53 16.23 8.06 12.44
C ILE A 53 16.43 6.61 12.01
N TYR A 54 17.58 6.03 12.31
CA TYR A 54 17.82 4.61 12.04
C TYR A 54 17.22 3.75 13.15
N ALA A 55 16.24 2.93 12.79
CA ALA A 55 15.59 1.96 13.67
C ALA A 55 15.02 0.80 12.85
N ASP A 56 14.72 -0.32 13.52
CA ASP A 56 14.10 -1.50 12.92
C ASP A 56 12.87 -1.91 13.74
N MET A 57 11.80 -2.36 13.06
CA MET A 57 10.56 -2.83 13.72
C MET A 57 10.81 -4.04 14.62
N THR A 58 11.86 -4.80 14.37
CA THR A 58 12.25 -5.99 15.15
C THR A 58 13.16 -5.66 16.34
N ASP A 59 13.59 -4.41 16.48
CA ASP A 59 14.45 -3.92 17.57
C ASP A 59 13.72 -2.85 18.41
N GLU A 60 13.09 -3.29 19.49
CA GLU A 60 12.33 -2.42 20.41
C GLU A 60 13.18 -1.26 20.97
N ILE A 61 14.46 -1.52 21.28
CA ILE A 61 15.35 -0.48 21.82
C ILE A 61 15.53 0.66 20.83
N SER A 62 15.71 0.35 19.55
CA SER A 62 15.83 1.36 18.51
C SER A 62 14.54 2.18 18.33
N LEU A 63 13.37 1.56 18.49
CA LEU A 63 12.07 2.23 18.45
C LEU A 63 11.85 3.16 19.67
N ILE A 64 12.23 2.71 20.87
CA ILE A 64 12.23 3.55 22.08
C ILE A 64 13.12 4.78 21.89
N ASN A 65 14.31 4.60 21.30
CA ASN A 65 15.20 5.72 21.01
C ASN A 65 14.61 6.65 19.93
N ALA A 66 13.97 6.10 18.90
CA ALA A 66 13.29 6.91 17.90
C ALA A 66 12.15 7.77 18.51
N MET A 67 11.38 7.22 19.44
CA MET A 67 10.37 7.97 20.19
C MET A 67 11.00 9.05 21.09
N ARG A 68 12.13 8.76 21.74
CA ARG A 68 12.84 9.77 22.57
C ARG A 68 13.40 10.92 21.73
N ILE A 69 13.95 10.63 20.55
CA ILE A 69 14.52 11.64 19.65
C ILE A 69 13.40 12.49 19.03
N SER A 70 12.38 11.86 18.47
CA SER A 70 11.31 12.55 17.75
C SER A 70 10.35 13.29 18.67
N GLN A 71 10.16 12.81 19.93
CA GLN A 71 9.09 13.28 20.82
C GLN A 71 7.74 13.37 20.09
N ALA A 72 7.45 12.36 19.25
CA ALA A 72 6.32 12.37 18.33
C ALA A 72 4.97 12.58 19.06
N ASP A 73 4.15 13.47 18.52
CA ASP A 73 2.76 13.66 18.93
C ASP A 73 1.85 12.68 18.18
N GLU A 74 2.28 12.27 16.99
CA GLU A 74 1.58 11.34 16.12
C GLU A 74 2.58 10.33 15.53
N VAL A 75 2.25 9.03 15.58
CA VAL A 75 3.02 7.95 14.96
C VAL A 75 2.17 7.28 13.90
N TYR A 76 2.72 7.17 12.71
CA TYR A 76 2.11 6.47 11.57
C TYR A 76 2.93 5.21 11.27
N ASN A 77 2.39 4.05 11.63
CA ASN A 77 3.06 2.77 11.46
C ASN A 77 2.72 2.14 10.11
N LEU A 78 3.57 2.42 9.11
CA LEU A 78 3.41 1.96 7.73
C LEU A 78 4.45 0.91 7.32
N ALA A 79 5.50 0.71 8.13
CA ALA A 79 6.53 -0.29 7.87
C ALA A 79 5.93 -1.70 7.88
N ALA A 80 6.18 -2.44 6.81
CA ALA A 80 5.72 -3.82 6.66
C ALA A 80 6.55 -4.57 5.62
N GLN A 81 6.54 -5.91 5.69
CA GLN A 81 6.75 -6.77 4.55
C GLN A 81 5.40 -6.85 3.81
N SER A 82 5.18 -6.00 2.79
CA SER A 82 3.85 -5.77 2.21
C SER A 82 3.55 -6.59 0.95
N PHE A 83 4.55 -7.28 0.38
CA PHE A 83 4.34 -8.11 -0.79
C PHE A 83 3.83 -9.50 -0.38
N VAL A 84 2.53 -9.74 -0.62
CA VAL A 84 1.83 -10.93 -0.13
C VAL A 84 2.51 -12.23 -0.56
N ALA A 85 3.01 -12.32 -1.80
CA ALA A 85 3.67 -13.54 -2.30
C ALA A 85 4.90 -13.91 -1.46
N THR A 86 5.75 -12.96 -1.09
CA THR A 86 6.92 -13.19 -0.23
C THR A 86 6.54 -13.75 1.14
N SER A 87 5.34 -13.47 1.66
CA SER A 87 4.93 -14.01 2.96
C SER A 87 4.82 -15.54 3.00
N TRP A 88 4.62 -16.19 1.85
CA TRP A 88 4.63 -17.66 1.74
C TRP A 88 6.05 -18.23 1.82
N GLU A 89 7.03 -17.49 1.32
CA GLU A 89 8.44 -17.87 1.32
C GLU A 89 9.13 -17.49 2.64
N GLN A 90 8.72 -16.39 3.24
CA GLN A 90 9.32 -15.79 4.44
C GLN A 90 8.27 -15.52 5.53
N PRO A 91 7.53 -16.54 6.01
CA PRO A 91 6.44 -16.33 6.97
C PRO A 91 6.92 -15.81 8.33
N LEU A 92 8.09 -16.23 8.79
CA LEU A 92 8.65 -15.80 10.08
C LEU A 92 9.07 -14.32 10.01
N ALA A 93 9.82 -13.90 9.00
CA ALA A 93 10.21 -12.50 8.82
C ALA A 93 8.98 -11.59 8.68
N THR A 94 7.94 -12.07 7.96
CA THR A 94 6.67 -11.36 7.85
C THR A 94 5.99 -11.20 9.22
N ALA A 95 5.94 -12.27 10.04
CA ALA A 95 5.36 -12.21 11.37
C ALA A 95 6.16 -11.30 12.32
N GLU A 96 7.49 -11.35 12.30
CA GLU A 96 8.34 -10.51 13.12
C GLU A 96 8.13 -9.02 12.84
N ILE A 97 8.05 -8.64 11.56
CA ILE A 97 7.90 -7.24 11.15
C ILE A 97 6.45 -6.78 11.32
N ASP A 98 5.48 -7.52 10.74
CA ASP A 98 4.10 -7.07 10.54
C ASP A 98 3.20 -7.34 11.76
N ALA A 99 3.61 -8.25 12.65
CA ALA A 99 2.90 -8.57 13.89
C ALA A 99 3.66 -8.07 15.11
N ILE A 100 4.82 -8.68 15.43
CA ILE A 100 5.57 -8.34 16.64
C ILE A 100 6.10 -6.91 16.59
N GLY A 101 6.54 -6.44 15.42
CA GLY A 101 6.97 -5.05 15.23
C GLY A 101 5.91 -4.02 15.61
N VAL A 102 4.62 -4.32 15.44
CA VAL A 102 3.52 -3.44 15.89
C VAL A 102 3.50 -3.38 17.43
N THR A 103 3.67 -4.50 18.13
CA THR A 103 3.76 -4.53 19.58
C THR A 103 4.96 -3.73 20.07
N ASN A 104 6.13 -3.90 19.45
CA ASN A 104 7.35 -3.16 19.80
C ASN A 104 7.12 -1.64 19.68
N MET A 105 6.43 -1.18 18.62
CA MET A 105 6.13 0.25 18.46
C MET A 105 5.14 0.76 19.49
N LEU A 106 4.11 0.00 19.83
CA LEU A 106 3.14 0.33 20.88
C LEU A 106 3.80 0.40 22.26
N GLU A 107 4.71 -0.54 22.58
CA GLU A 107 5.48 -0.51 23.82
C GLU A 107 6.44 0.70 23.88
N ALA A 108 7.08 1.05 22.76
CA ALA A 108 7.91 2.24 22.70
C ALA A 108 7.10 3.52 22.97
N ILE A 109 5.88 3.63 22.42
CA ILE A 109 4.97 4.76 22.67
C ILE A 109 4.57 4.77 24.15
N ARG A 110 4.09 3.64 24.68
CA ARG A 110 3.64 3.51 26.07
C ARG A 110 4.75 3.87 27.07
N THR A 111 5.97 3.50 26.75
CA THR A 111 7.15 3.74 27.61
C THR A 111 7.61 5.19 27.57
N VAL A 112 7.59 5.82 26.40
CA VAL A 112 8.22 7.16 26.22
C VAL A 112 7.21 8.29 26.28
N LYS A 113 6.07 8.17 25.61
CA LYS A 113 5.08 9.24 25.48
C LYS A 113 3.66 8.70 25.30
N PRO A 114 3.01 8.19 26.35
CA PRO A 114 1.65 7.63 26.28
C PRO A 114 0.58 8.52 25.62
N PRO A 115 0.62 9.87 25.70
CA PRO A 115 -0.35 10.74 25.01
C PRO A 115 -0.20 10.80 23.48
N CYS A 116 0.85 10.16 22.92
CA CYS A 116 1.06 10.10 21.48
C CYS A 116 -0.11 9.37 20.78
N ARG A 117 -0.58 9.90 19.65
CA ARG A 117 -1.61 9.27 18.83
C ARG A 117 -0.97 8.30 17.85
N PHE A 118 -1.49 7.11 17.76
CA PHE A 118 -0.94 6.03 16.96
C PHE A 118 -1.89 5.59 15.85
N TYR A 119 -1.39 5.52 14.64
CA TYR A 119 -2.07 4.95 13.48
C TYR A 119 -1.40 3.64 13.06
N GLN A 120 -2.19 2.57 12.93
CA GLN A 120 -1.77 1.27 12.39
C GLN A 120 -2.32 1.08 10.98
N ALA A 121 -1.44 0.84 10.02
CA ALA A 121 -1.83 0.38 8.70
C ALA A 121 -2.28 -1.08 8.75
N SER A 122 -3.57 -1.31 8.87
CA SER A 122 -4.23 -2.60 8.66
C SER A 122 -4.56 -2.79 7.17
N THR A 123 -5.12 -3.92 6.78
CA THR A 123 -5.30 -4.29 5.36
C THR A 123 -6.60 -5.04 5.11
N SER A 124 -7.18 -4.89 3.92
CA SER A 124 -8.29 -5.71 3.44
C SER A 124 -7.95 -7.19 3.28
N GLU A 125 -6.65 -7.55 3.18
CA GLU A 125 -6.20 -8.96 3.15
C GLU A 125 -6.57 -9.73 4.44
N MET A 126 -6.91 -9.04 5.53
CA MET A 126 -7.45 -9.67 6.75
C MET A 126 -8.82 -10.29 6.51
N PHE A 127 -9.64 -9.76 5.59
CA PHE A 127 -10.95 -10.33 5.24
C PHE A 127 -10.80 -11.68 4.51
N GLY A 128 -9.77 -11.84 3.66
CA GLY A 128 -9.38 -13.09 3.03
C GLY A 128 -10.50 -13.85 2.34
N LEU A 129 -10.99 -14.94 2.95
CA LEU A 129 -12.22 -15.61 2.53
C LEU A 129 -13.40 -14.80 3.04
N VAL A 130 -13.86 -13.85 2.22
CA VAL A 130 -14.83 -12.84 2.63
C VAL A 130 -16.14 -13.44 3.14
N GLN A 131 -16.60 -12.95 4.30
CA GLN A 131 -17.82 -13.43 4.98
C GLN A 131 -19.04 -12.56 4.68
N ALA A 132 -18.86 -11.36 4.14
CA ALA A 132 -19.90 -10.44 3.70
C ALA A 132 -19.39 -9.50 2.61
N VAL A 133 -20.29 -9.00 1.77
CA VAL A 133 -20.01 -8.05 0.69
C VAL A 133 -21.05 -6.93 0.73
N PRO A 134 -20.63 -5.65 0.74
CA PRO A 134 -19.27 -5.15 0.88
C PRO A 134 -18.72 -5.39 2.30
N GLN A 135 -17.37 -5.38 2.45
CA GLN A 135 -16.70 -5.51 3.74
C GLN A 135 -16.72 -4.17 4.48
N CYS A 136 -17.04 -4.22 5.76
CA CYS A 136 -17.01 -3.09 6.69
C CYS A 136 -16.27 -3.46 7.98
N GLU A 137 -16.18 -2.54 8.93
CA GLU A 137 -15.45 -2.70 10.19
C GLU A 137 -15.95 -3.85 11.07
N THR A 138 -17.20 -4.29 10.88
CA THR A 138 -17.82 -5.40 11.62
C THR A 138 -17.81 -6.73 10.86
N THR A 139 -17.33 -6.75 9.61
CA THR A 139 -17.22 -7.98 8.83
C THR A 139 -16.17 -8.90 9.46
N PRO A 140 -16.48 -10.18 9.75
CA PRO A 140 -15.51 -11.12 10.32
C PRO A 140 -14.30 -11.30 9.41
N PHE A 141 -13.11 -11.39 10.02
CA PHE A 141 -11.85 -11.65 9.33
C PHE A 141 -11.63 -13.14 9.13
N TYR A 142 -11.08 -13.51 7.95
CA TYR A 142 -10.67 -14.87 7.62
C TYR A 142 -9.44 -14.82 6.69
N PRO A 143 -8.24 -14.45 7.20
CA PRO A 143 -7.06 -14.23 6.37
C PRO A 143 -6.66 -15.49 5.59
N ARG A 144 -6.13 -15.31 4.38
CA ARG A 144 -5.76 -16.36 3.44
C ARG A 144 -4.25 -16.38 3.11
N SER A 145 -3.45 -15.62 3.85
CA SER A 145 -2.00 -15.56 3.67
C SER A 145 -1.28 -15.32 5.01
N PRO A 146 -0.01 -15.71 5.15
CA PRO A 146 0.80 -15.36 6.34
C PRO A 146 0.85 -13.85 6.58
N TYR A 147 0.91 -13.05 5.51
CA TYR A 147 0.78 -11.59 5.58
C TYR A 147 -0.55 -11.16 6.22
N GLY A 148 -1.68 -11.68 5.73
CA GLY A 148 -3.00 -11.35 6.29
C GLY A 148 -3.12 -11.73 7.77
N VAL A 149 -2.56 -12.87 8.18
CA VAL A 149 -2.52 -13.32 9.59
C VAL A 149 -1.67 -12.38 10.45
N ALA A 150 -0.49 -11.99 9.98
CA ALA A 150 0.39 -11.08 10.71
C ALA A 150 -0.26 -9.68 10.87
N LYS A 151 -0.89 -9.17 9.81
CA LYS A 151 -1.62 -7.90 9.86
C LYS A 151 -2.86 -7.97 10.76
N LEU A 152 -3.53 -9.12 10.82
CA LEU A 152 -4.65 -9.33 11.75
C LEU A 152 -4.19 -9.28 13.22
N TYR A 153 -3.04 -9.86 13.53
CA TYR A 153 -2.44 -9.69 14.86
C TYR A 153 -2.19 -8.20 15.14
N GLY A 154 -1.52 -7.48 14.21
CA GLY A 154 -1.24 -6.04 14.35
C GLY A 154 -2.49 -5.21 14.59
N HIS A 155 -3.59 -5.53 13.89
CA HIS A 155 -4.90 -4.89 14.08
C HIS A 155 -5.45 -5.13 15.49
N TRP A 156 -5.50 -6.38 15.95
CA TRP A 156 -6.06 -6.72 17.25
C TRP A 156 -5.20 -6.25 18.41
N ILE A 157 -3.87 -6.29 18.30
CA ILE A 157 -3.01 -5.78 19.38
C ILE A 157 -3.14 -4.25 19.50
N THR A 158 -3.30 -3.53 18.41
CA THR A 158 -3.58 -2.08 18.42
C THR A 158 -4.88 -1.77 19.18
N LYS A 159 -5.95 -2.52 18.88
CA LYS A 159 -7.21 -2.39 19.61
C LYS A 159 -7.08 -2.75 21.08
N ASN A 160 -6.34 -3.82 21.40
CA ASN A 160 -6.10 -4.23 22.78
C ASN A 160 -5.37 -3.13 23.58
N TYR A 161 -4.34 -2.49 23.00
CA TYR A 161 -3.62 -1.40 23.66
C TYR A 161 -4.49 -0.15 23.85
N ARG A 162 -5.38 0.14 22.91
CA ARG A 162 -6.41 1.19 23.09
C ARG A 162 -7.31 0.91 24.29
N GLU A 163 -7.83 -0.32 24.40
CA GLU A 163 -8.79 -0.70 25.44
C GLU A 163 -8.13 -0.94 26.80
N SER A 164 -6.92 -1.53 26.83
CA SER A 164 -6.24 -1.92 28.08
C SER A 164 -5.42 -0.80 28.70
N TYR A 165 -4.81 0.07 27.87
CA TYR A 165 -3.88 1.10 28.35
C TYR A 165 -4.37 2.54 28.04
N GLY A 166 -5.52 2.69 27.42
CA GLY A 166 -6.08 4.00 27.08
C GLY A 166 -5.27 4.77 26.03
N LEU A 167 -4.45 4.07 25.22
CA LEU A 167 -3.72 4.73 24.14
C LEU A 167 -4.68 5.23 23.05
N PHE A 168 -4.42 6.42 22.52
CA PHE A 168 -5.12 6.87 21.33
C PHE A 168 -4.55 6.12 20.10
N ALA A 169 -5.11 4.94 19.81
CA ALA A 169 -4.64 4.05 18.75
C ALA A 169 -5.77 3.71 17.79
N CYS A 170 -5.56 3.98 16.49
CA CYS A 170 -6.51 3.76 15.41
C CYS A 170 -5.95 2.77 14.41
N SER A 171 -6.83 1.96 13.78
CA SER A 171 -6.46 1.10 12.66
C SER A 171 -7.21 1.50 11.40
N GLY A 172 -6.47 1.77 10.30
CA GLY A 172 -7.06 1.92 8.98
C GLY A 172 -7.08 0.57 8.26
N ILE A 173 -8.26 0.01 7.99
CA ILE A 173 -8.42 -1.22 7.19
C ILE A 173 -8.40 -0.79 5.73
N LEU A 174 -7.19 -0.71 5.17
CA LEU A 174 -6.98 -0.16 3.85
C LEU A 174 -7.25 -1.22 2.77
N PHE A 175 -8.07 -0.87 1.81
CA PHE A 175 -8.20 -1.61 0.57
C PHE A 175 -7.02 -1.29 -0.35
N ASN A 176 -6.92 -1.98 -1.50
CA ASN A 176 -5.77 -1.80 -2.38
C ASN A 176 -5.65 -0.33 -2.81
N HIS A 177 -4.49 0.24 -2.65
CA HIS A 177 -4.22 1.62 -3.06
C HIS A 177 -2.86 1.70 -3.74
N GLU A 178 -2.88 2.36 -4.85
CA GLU A 178 -1.82 2.36 -5.82
C GLU A 178 -1.39 3.79 -6.14
N SER A 179 -0.28 3.93 -6.84
CA SER A 179 0.18 5.21 -7.36
C SER A 179 1.38 5.03 -8.29
N GLU A 180 1.86 6.14 -8.80
CA GLU A 180 3.11 6.26 -9.55
C GLU A 180 4.35 5.78 -8.75
N ARG A 181 4.22 5.66 -7.41
CA ARG A 181 5.29 5.23 -6.48
C ARG A 181 5.16 3.78 -6.01
N ARG A 182 4.22 3.03 -6.58
CA ARG A 182 4.05 1.60 -6.24
C ARG A 182 5.28 0.79 -6.63
N GLY A 183 5.65 -0.24 -5.86
CA GLY A 183 6.71 -1.19 -6.23
C GLY A 183 6.38 -1.95 -7.52
N LYS A 184 7.39 -2.20 -8.36
CA LYS A 184 7.20 -2.85 -9.68
C LYS A 184 6.76 -4.32 -9.59
N GLU A 185 6.92 -4.97 -8.44
CA GLU A 185 6.45 -6.33 -8.17
C GLU A 185 4.93 -6.43 -7.99
N PHE A 186 4.24 -5.33 -7.68
CA PHE A 186 2.78 -5.32 -7.54
C PHE A 186 2.09 -5.29 -8.90
N VAL A 187 0.98 -6.03 -9.02
CA VAL A 187 0.29 -6.28 -10.28
C VAL A 187 -0.01 -5.01 -11.08
N THR A 188 -0.48 -3.96 -10.44
CA THR A 188 -0.83 -2.69 -11.08
C THR A 188 0.39 -2.02 -11.69
N ARG A 189 1.49 -1.90 -10.93
CA ARG A 189 2.72 -1.29 -11.44
C ARG A 189 3.44 -2.21 -12.44
N LYS A 190 3.37 -3.52 -12.26
CA LYS A 190 3.86 -4.50 -13.24
C LYS A 190 3.17 -4.30 -14.61
N ILE A 191 1.86 -4.04 -14.61
CA ILE A 191 1.10 -3.77 -15.82
C ILE A 191 1.54 -2.45 -16.45
N THR A 192 1.58 -1.36 -15.70
CA THR A 192 1.87 -0.02 -16.26
C THR A 192 3.31 0.12 -16.75
N ASP A 193 4.30 -0.43 -16.04
CA ASP A 193 5.70 -0.51 -16.53
C ASP A 193 5.81 -1.36 -17.80
N ALA A 194 5.11 -2.51 -17.85
CA ALA A 194 5.09 -3.36 -19.05
C ALA A 194 4.42 -2.67 -20.25
N VAL A 195 3.31 -1.98 -20.05
CA VAL A 195 2.65 -1.18 -21.10
C VAL A 195 3.61 -0.17 -21.70
N ALA A 196 4.34 0.56 -20.83
CA ALA A 196 5.33 1.54 -21.28
C ALA A 196 6.46 0.89 -22.09
N ARG A 197 7.00 -0.25 -21.63
CA ARG A 197 8.07 -0.99 -22.30
C ARG A 197 7.62 -1.63 -23.62
N ILE A 198 6.40 -2.18 -23.68
CA ILE A 198 5.80 -2.74 -24.90
C ILE A 198 5.60 -1.63 -25.94
N LYS A 199 5.10 -0.47 -25.50
CA LYS A 199 4.93 0.70 -26.39
C LYS A 199 6.24 1.18 -26.99
N GLN A 200 7.34 1.09 -26.23
CA GLN A 200 8.70 1.47 -26.70
C GLN A 200 9.41 0.32 -27.45
N GLY A 201 8.79 -0.85 -27.58
CA GLY A 201 9.33 -2.01 -28.30
C GLY A 201 10.50 -2.73 -27.59
N VAL A 202 10.65 -2.53 -26.27
CA VAL A 202 11.71 -3.18 -25.46
C VAL A 202 11.21 -4.33 -24.61
N LEU A 203 9.92 -4.63 -24.66
CA LEU A 203 9.28 -5.80 -24.08
C LEU A 203 8.23 -6.33 -25.05
N ASP A 204 8.17 -7.66 -25.25
CA ASP A 204 7.19 -8.25 -26.15
C ASP A 204 5.80 -8.40 -25.50
N HIS A 205 5.74 -8.89 -24.25
CA HIS A 205 4.50 -9.14 -23.52
C HIS A 205 4.70 -9.11 -22.02
N VAL A 206 3.60 -8.90 -21.28
CA VAL A 206 3.55 -9.06 -19.82
C VAL A 206 2.90 -10.40 -19.47
N GLU A 207 3.43 -11.06 -18.42
CA GLU A 207 2.83 -12.26 -17.86
C GLU A 207 2.10 -11.92 -16.55
N LEU A 208 0.84 -12.34 -16.43
CA LEU A 208 -0.04 -12.08 -15.30
C LEU A 208 -0.68 -13.36 -14.78
N GLY A 209 -1.18 -13.35 -13.55
CA GLY A 209 -1.92 -14.47 -12.98
C GLY A 209 -3.41 -14.41 -13.30
N ASN A 210 -4.25 -14.53 -12.27
CA ASN A 210 -5.70 -14.52 -12.41
C ASN A 210 -6.23 -13.14 -12.89
N MET A 211 -6.70 -13.13 -14.16
CA MET A 211 -7.23 -11.92 -14.80
C MET A 211 -8.60 -11.49 -14.25
N ASP A 212 -9.34 -12.40 -13.65
CA ASP A 212 -10.72 -12.17 -13.18
C ASP A 212 -10.78 -11.85 -11.68
N ALA A 213 -9.63 -11.84 -10.98
CA ALA A 213 -9.55 -11.40 -9.60
C ALA A 213 -10.04 -9.95 -9.47
N LYS A 214 -10.94 -9.72 -8.50
CA LYS A 214 -11.59 -8.42 -8.29
C LYS A 214 -10.99 -7.70 -7.08
N ARG A 215 -10.60 -6.45 -7.28
CA ARG A 215 -10.03 -5.59 -6.24
C ARG A 215 -10.70 -4.23 -6.23
N ASP A 216 -10.78 -3.66 -5.05
CA ASP A 216 -11.12 -2.26 -4.84
C ASP A 216 -9.80 -1.48 -4.82
N TRP A 217 -9.57 -0.67 -5.86
CA TRP A 217 -8.34 0.10 -6.03
C TRP A 217 -8.59 1.60 -5.92
N GLY A 218 -7.90 2.24 -4.97
CA GLY A 218 -7.86 3.69 -4.84
C GLY A 218 -6.45 4.27 -5.04
N HIS A 219 -6.32 5.59 -4.95
CA HIS A 219 -5.03 6.27 -5.04
C HIS A 219 -4.46 6.55 -3.65
N SER A 220 -3.17 6.28 -3.44
CA SER A 220 -2.48 6.44 -2.15
C SER A 220 -2.64 7.83 -1.53
N LYS A 221 -2.70 8.92 -2.32
CA LYS A 221 -2.96 10.28 -1.80
C LYS A 221 -4.28 10.40 -1.04
N ASP A 222 -5.34 9.74 -1.50
CA ASP A 222 -6.61 9.74 -0.79
C ASP A 222 -6.51 8.97 0.53
N TYR A 223 -5.76 7.87 0.54
CA TYR A 223 -5.60 7.01 1.70
C TYR A 223 -4.75 7.66 2.81
N VAL A 224 -3.64 8.33 2.46
CA VAL A 224 -2.83 9.02 3.48
C VAL A 224 -3.59 10.19 4.11
N ARG A 225 -4.51 10.81 3.36
CA ARG A 225 -5.40 11.82 3.93
C ARG A 225 -6.33 11.22 4.99
N ALA A 226 -6.87 10.00 4.76
CA ALA A 226 -7.65 9.30 5.77
C ALA A 226 -6.82 8.96 7.01
N MET A 227 -5.57 8.49 6.84
CA MET A 227 -4.66 8.20 7.96
C MET A 227 -4.49 9.43 8.87
N TRP A 228 -4.26 10.60 8.28
CA TRP A 228 -4.15 11.85 9.03
C TRP A 228 -5.47 12.20 9.72
N LEU A 229 -6.60 12.14 9.02
CA LEU A 229 -7.93 12.45 9.56
C LEU A 229 -8.29 11.60 10.78
N MET A 230 -7.94 10.30 10.77
CA MET A 230 -8.18 9.39 11.91
C MET A 230 -7.51 9.87 13.18
N LEU A 231 -6.28 10.41 13.08
CA LEU A 231 -5.55 10.91 14.24
C LEU A 231 -5.97 12.34 14.66
N GLN A 232 -6.88 13.00 13.93
CA GLN A 232 -7.42 14.31 14.33
C GLN A 232 -8.75 14.20 15.10
N GLN A 233 -9.32 13.01 15.22
CA GLN A 233 -10.60 12.79 15.92
C GLN A 233 -10.45 12.92 17.44
N ASP A 234 -11.57 13.15 18.15
CA ASP A 234 -11.60 13.24 19.61
C ASP A 234 -11.41 11.89 20.30
N ALA A 235 -11.85 10.78 19.66
CA ALA A 235 -11.72 9.42 20.15
C ALA A 235 -11.12 8.51 19.07
N PRO A 236 -10.29 7.52 19.48
CA PRO A 236 -9.72 6.54 18.56
C PRO A 236 -10.77 5.52 18.09
N ASP A 237 -10.71 5.15 16.82
CA ASP A 237 -11.56 4.11 16.25
C ASP A 237 -10.89 3.45 15.03
N ASP A 238 -11.50 2.40 14.49
CA ASP A 238 -11.04 1.69 13.30
C ASP A 238 -11.93 2.05 12.10
N TYR A 239 -11.34 2.20 10.91
CA TYR A 239 -12.05 2.64 9.72
C TYR A 239 -11.66 1.82 8.49
N VAL A 240 -12.65 1.40 7.70
CA VAL A 240 -12.45 0.91 6.34
C VAL A 240 -12.23 2.08 5.41
N ILE A 241 -11.12 2.04 4.66
CA ILE A 241 -10.82 2.99 3.61
C ILE A 241 -10.80 2.25 2.28
N ALA A 242 -11.77 2.57 1.43
CA ALA A 242 -12.05 1.87 0.18
C ALA A 242 -12.71 2.82 -0.82
N THR A 243 -12.81 2.41 -2.07
CA THR A 243 -13.47 3.21 -3.12
C THR A 243 -14.94 2.88 -3.30
N ASN A 244 -15.42 1.79 -2.68
CA ASN A 244 -16.75 1.20 -2.91
C ASN A 244 -16.98 0.78 -4.38
N GLU A 245 -15.89 0.54 -5.11
CA GLU A 245 -15.90 0.02 -6.47
C GLU A 245 -14.96 -1.19 -6.55
N THR A 246 -15.35 -2.21 -7.30
CA THR A 246 -14.45 -3.34 -7.57
C THR A 246 -14.21 -3.46 -9.07
N ARG A 247 -12.97 -3.75 -9.45
CA ARG A 247 -12.51 -3.89 -10.83
C ARG A 247 -11.70 -5.17 -10.98
N THR A 248 -11.72 -5.77 -12.16
CA THR A 248 -10.89 -6.92 -12.48
C THR A 248 -9.49 -6.51 -12.90
N VAL A 249 -8.53 -7.44 -12.78
CA VAL A 249 -7.18 -7.24 -13.36
C VAL A 249 -7.30 -7.00 -14.86
N ARG A 250 -8.21 -7.69 -15.55
CA ARG A 250 -8.51 -7.52 -16.96
C ARG A 250 -8.89 -6.08 -17.31
N GLU A 251 -9.86 -5.49 -16.59
CA GLU A 251 -10.25 -4.08 -16.78
C GLU A 251 -9.08 -3.12 -16.59
N PHE A 252 -8.22 -3.38 -15.60
CA PHE A 252 -7.01 -2.58 -15.39
C PHE A 252 -6.07 -2.66 -16.60
N VAL A 253 -5.82 -3.86 -17.13
CA VAL A 253 -5.00 -4.08 -18.33
C VAL A 253 -5.57 -3.34 -19.53
N GLU A 254 -6.86 -3.50 -19.80
CA GLU A 254 -7.53 -2.86 -20.96
C GLU A 254 -7.39 -1.34 -20.92
N ILE A 255 -7.65 -0.72 -19.76
CA ILE A 255 -7.53 0.73 -19.58
C ILE A 255 -6.06 1.17 -19.70
N ALA A 256 -5.12 0.43 -19.10
CA ALA A 256 -3.70 0.77 -19.15
C ALA A 256 -3.14 0.72 -20.59
N PHE A 257 -3.47 -0.31 -21.38
CA PHE A 257 -3.07 -0.39 -22.78
C PHE A 257 -3.77 0.66 -23.63
N ALA A 258 -5.07 0.92 -23.38
CA ALA A 258 -5.80 1.96 -24.10
C ALA A 258 -5.19 3.35 -23.90
N GLN A 259 -4.70 3.67 -22.69
CA GLN A 259 -3.98 4.92 -22.39
C GLN A 259 -2.71 5.06 -23.23
N ALA A 260 -2.02 3.96 -23.56
CA ALA A 260 -0.87 3.94 -24.47
C ALA A 260 -1.26 3.88 -25.96
N GLY A 261 -2.56 3.95 -26.30
CA GLY A 261 -3.07 3.87 -27.67
C GLY A 261 -3.05 2.44 -28.25
N ILE A 262 -3.09 1.41 -27.40
CA ILE A 262 -3.11 0.00 -27.79
C ILE A 262 -4.44 -0.61 -27.39
N GLN A 263 -5.17 -1.25 -28.32
CA GLN A 263 -6.41 -1.97 -28.03
C GLN A 263 -6.15 -3.45 -27.85
N VAL A 264 -6.47 -3.97 -26.67
CA VAL A 264 -6.33 -5.40 -26.34
C VAL A 264 -7.53 -6.17 -26.88
N GLN A 265 -7.27 -7.27 -27.56
CA GLN A 265 -8.25 -8.29 -27.93
C GLN A 265 -7.88 -9.60 -27.25
N TRP A 266 -8.82 -10.17 -26.49
CA TRP A 266 -8.59 -11.42 -25.79
C TRP A 266 -8.89 -12.64 -26.66
N GLN A 267 -8.06 -13.69 -26.54
CA GLN A 267 -8.24 -15.00 -27.19
C GLN A 267 -7.91 -16.11 -26.21
N GLY A 268 -8.65 -17.23 -26.29
CA GLY A 268 -8.51 -18.34 -25.35
C GLY A 268 -9.26 -18.11 -24.04
N THR A 269 -9.04 -18.98 -23.07
CA THR A 269 -9.66 -18.92 -21.73
C THR A 269 -8.72 -19.51 -20.68
N GLY A 270 -8.85 -19.04 -19.43
CA GLY A 270 -8.07 -19.56 -18.29
C GLY A 270 -6.58 -19.35 -18.46
N VAL A 271 -5.79 -20.41 -18.31
CA VAL A 271 -4.31 -20.34 -18.40
C VAL A 271 -3.79 -20.21 -19.83
N ASP A 272 -4.61 -20.55 -20.82
CA ASP A 272 -4.27 -20.44 -22.24
C ASP A 272 -4.74 -19.11 -22.84
N GLU A 273 -5.28 -18.22 -22.03
CA GLU A 273 -5.75 -16.93 -22.48
C GLU A 273 -4.57 -15.98 -22.78
N ILE A 274 -4.69 -15.28 -23.90
CA ILE A 274 -3.74 -14.27 -24.35
C ILE A 274 -4.45 -12.97 -24.71
N GLY A 275 -3.78 -11.84 -24.46
CA GLY A 275 -4.15 -10.53 -24.96
C GLY A 275 -3.32 -10.16 -26.18
N ILE A 276 -3.98 -9.76 -27.25
CA ILE A 276 -3.36 -9.42 -28.53
C ILE A 276 -3.58 -7.93 -28.80
N ASP A 277 -2.56 -7.24 -29.29
CA ASP A 277 -2.73 -5.91 -29.87
C ASP A 277 -3.54 -6.02 -31.16
N LYS A 278 -4.74 -5.48 -31.15
CA LYS A 278 -5.68 -5.55 -32.28
C LYS A 278 -5.12 -4.97 -33.58
N ALA A 279 -4.23 -3.98 -33.49
CA ALA A 279 -3.65 -3.33 -34.67
C ALA A 279 -2.52 -4.14 -35.32
N THR A 280 -1.71 -4.81 -34.52
CA THR A 280 -0.49 -5.51 -35.00
C THR A 280 -0.61 -7.02 -35.01
N GLY A 281 -1.60 -7.60 -34.31
CA GLY A 281 -1.75 -9.03 -34.10
C GLY A 281 -0.70 -9.66 -33.13
N LYS A 282 0.14 -8.84 -32.50
CA LYS A 282 1.16 -9.33 -31.57
C LYS A 282 0.54 -9.68 -30.23
N THR A 283 0.99 -10.78 -29.62
CA THR A 283 0.66 -11.11 -28.23
C THR A 283 1.38 -10.14 -27.30
N ILE A 284 0.61 -9.45 -26.45
CA ILE A 284 1.10 -8.46 -25.49
C ILE A 284 0.80 -8.82 -24.03
N VAL A 285 -0.12 -9.77 -23.79
CA VAL A 285 -0.43 -10.30 -22.47
C VAL A 285 -0.48 -11.83 -22.54
N LYS A 286 0.08 -12.50 -21.54
CA LYS A 286 -0.06 -13.95 -21.35
C LYS A 286 -0.48 -14.23 -19.90
N VAL A 287 -1.30 -15.26 -19.72
CA VAL A 287 -1.60 -15.81 -18.40
C VAL A 287 -0.51 -16.81 -18.01
N ASN A 288 0.06 -16.65 -16.82
CA ASN A 288 1.04 -17.58 -16.26
C ASN A 288 0.51 -18.15 -14.94
N LYS A 289 0.36 -19.49 -14.89
CA LYS A 289 -0.16 -20.22 -13.71
C LYS A 289 0.73 -20.08 -12.48
N ASP A 290 2.02 -19.80 -12.65
CA ASP A 290 2.97 -19.67 -11.54
C ASP A 290 2.71 -18.41 -10.72
N PHE A 291 1.92 -17.45 -11.24
CA PHE A 291 1.46 -16.27 -10.53
C PHE A 291 0.12 -16.44 -9.81
N PHE A 292 -0.48 -17.64 -9.85
CA PHE A 292 -1.67 -17.93 -9.05
C PHE A 292 -1.29 -18.18 -7.60
N ARG A 293 -2.02 -17.58 -6.67
CA ARG A 293 -1.79 -17.75 -5.24
C ARG A 293 -2.31 -19.12 -4.76
N PRO A 294 -1.64 -19.79 -3.80
CA PRO A 294 -2.14 -21.05 -3.22
C PRO A 294 -3.54 -20.93 -2.61
N ALA A 295 -3.85 -19.74 -2.06
CA ALA A 295 -5.16 -19.41 -1.52
C ALA A 295 -5.54 -18.00 -2.00
N GLU A 296 -6.28 -17.94 -3.11
CA GLU A 296 -6.67 -16.67 -3.75
C GLU A 296 -7.78 -15.96 -2.98
N VAL A 297 -7.69 -14.63 -2.95
CA VAL A 297 -8.77 -13.74 -2.54
C VAL A 297 -9.53 -13.32 -3.79
N GLN A 298 -10.73 -13.85 -3.97
CA GLN A 298 -11.50 -13.67 -5.21
C GLN A 298 -12.09 -12.27 -5.36
N LEU A 299 -12.57 -11.70 -4.27
CA LEU A 299 -13.29 -10.43 -4.27
C LEU A 299 -12.92 -9.60 -3.04
N LEU A 300 -12.53 -8.35 -3.28
CA LEU A 300 -12.48 -7.30 -2.27
C LEU A 300 -13.34 -6.13 -2.73
N LEU A 301 -14.28 -5.70 -1.88
CA LEU A 301 -15.14 -4.53 -2.08
C LEU A 301 -15.42 -3.91 -0.71
N GLY A 302 -14.82 -2.76 -0.42
CA GLY A 302 -14.95 -2.10 0.87
C GLY A 302 -16.11 -1.12 0.93
N ASN A 303 -16.70 -0.98 2.11
CA ASN A 303 -17.70 0.05 2.40
C ASN A 303 -17.05 1.17 3.24
N PRO A 304 -16.75 2.33 2.68
CA PRO A 304 -16.12 3.44 3.39
C PRO A 304 -17.11 4.33 4.16
N ALA A 305 -18.38 3.99 4.26
CA ALA A 305 -19.44 4.86 4.80
C ALA A 305 -19.12 5.44 6.17
N LYS A 306 -18.49 4.65 7.07
CA LYS A 306 -18.06 5.14 8.38
C LYS A 306 -16.99 6.23 8.27
N ALA A 307 -16.01 6.04 7.38
CA ALA A 307 -14.97 7.04 7.16
C ALA A 307 -15.53 8.31 6.51
N GLU A 308 -16.47 8.18 5.58
CA GLU A 308 -17.16 9.32 4.96
C GLU A 308 -17.96 10.11 5.99
N GLU A 309 -18.75 9.43 6.84
CA GLU A 309 -19.59 10.05 7.86
C GLU A 309 -18.77 10.69 8.99
N LYS A 310 -17.81 9.94 9.56
CA LYS A 310 -17.12 10.34 10.79
C LYS A 310 -15.90 11.22 10.53
N LEU A 311 -15.15 10.94 9.45
CA LEU A 311 -13.94 11.67 9.11
C LEU A 311 -14.18 12.78 8.08
N GLY A 312 -15.34 12.81 7.41
CA GLY A 312 -15.56 13.65 6.24
C GLY A 312 -14.64 13.27 5.06
N TRP A 313 -14.08 12.05 5.09
CA TRP A 313 -13.21 11.57 4.04
C TRP A 313 -13.99 11.29 2.75
N LYS A 314 -13.40 11.61 1.61
CA LYS A 314 -13.96 11.29 0.28
C LYS A 314 -12.82 10.93 -0.66
N ARG A 315 -13.03 9.94 -1.51
CA ARG A 315 -12.16 9.67 -2.63
C ARG A 315 -12.21 10.85 -3.61
N GLU A 316 -11.04 11.33 -4.04
CA GLU A 316 -10.92 12.42 -5.03
C GLU A 316 -10.46 11.88 -6.39
N ILE A 317 -9.63 10.84 -6.42
CA ILE A 317 -9.04 10.29 -7.65
C ILE A 317 -9.83 9.06 -8.09
N SER A 318 -10.40 9.13 -9.30
CA SER A 318 -11.15 8.01 -9.89
C SER A 318 -10.23 6.86 -10.32
N PHE A 319 -10.80 5.66 -10.54
CA PHE A 319 -10.04 4.50 -11.03
C PHE A 319 -9.38 4.78 -12.39
N ALA A 320 -10.09 5.39 -13.33
CA ALA A 320 -9.53 5.72 -14.63
C ALA A 320 -8.36 6.70 -14.54
N GLU A 321 -8.48 7.72 -13.67
CA GLU A 321 -7.42 8.69 -13.42
C GLU A 321 -6.22 8.06 -12.73
N LEU A 322 -6.43 7.12 -11.79
CA LEU A 322 -5.36 6.33 -11.17
C LEU A 322 -4.53 5.60 -12.23
N VAL A 323 -5.20 4.83 -13.11
CA VAL A 323 -4.52 4.07 -14.17
C VAL A 323 -3.78 5.00 -15.12
N GLN A 324 -4.42 6.09 -15.54
CA GLN A 324 -3.81 7.10 -16.42
C GLN A 324 -2.52 7.65 -15.81
N ARG A 325 -2.56 8.13 -14.56
CA ARG A 325 -1.39 8.70 -13.86
C ARG A 325 -0.24 7.71 -13.79
N MET A 326 -0.54 6.43 -13.48
CA MET A 326 0.48 5.38 -13.39
C MET A 326 1.12 5.11 -14.77
N VAL A 327 0.31 5.00 -15.82
CA VAL A 327 0.81 4.77 -17.20
C VAL A 327 1.65 5.96 -17.68
N ASP A 328 1.15 7.19 -17.54
CA ASP A 328 1.86 8.40 -17.96
C ASP A 328 3.23 8.53 -17.28
N ASN A 329 3.27 8.26 -15.97
CA ASN A 329 4.53 8.22 -15.20
C ASN A 329 5.49 7.16 -15.74
N ASP A 330 5.03 5.94 -15.98
CA ASP A 330 5.91 4.85 -16.42
C ASP A 330 6.37 5.05 -17.86
N MET A 331 5.53 5.62 -18.72
CA MET A 331 5.95 6.06 -20.07
C MET A 331 7.11 7.06 -20.00
N ALA A 332 7.02 8.08 -19.15
CA ALA A 332 8.08 9.06 -18.97
C ALA A 332 9.37 8.45 -18.38
N LEU A 333 9.22 7.53 -17.40
CA LEU A 333 10.37 6.84 -16.80
C LEU A 333 11.10 5.94 -17.80
N VAL A 334 10.38 5.13 -18.57
CA VAL A 334 10.97 4.22 -19.56
C VAL A 334 11.63 5.01 -20.69
N GLU A 335 11.01 6.10 -21.15
CA GLU A 335 11.63 6.99 -22.16
C GLU A 335 12.96 7.58 -21.65
N LYS A 336 13.01 8.00 -20.37
CA LYS A 336 14.25 8.51 -19.75
C LYS A 336 15.29 7.41 -19.62
N GLU A 337 14.91 6.20 -19.17
CA GLU A 337 15.80 5.04 -19.09
C GLU A 337 16.46 4.75 -20.44
N LEU A 338 15.68 4.72 -21.51
CA LEU A 338 16.17 4.45 -22.87
C LEU A 338 17.09 5.54 -23.42
N LYS A 339 16.79 6.81 -23.14
CA LYS A 339 17.70 7.92 -23.51
C LYS A 339 19.05 7.83 -22.82
N VAL A 340 19.08 7.45 -21.54
CA VAL A 340 20.35 7.25 -20.78
C VAL A 340 21.12 6.03 -21.30
N ALA A 341 20.44 4.93 -21.65
CA ALA A 341 21.08 3.74 -22.19
C ALA A 341 21.66 3.92 -23.60
N ALA A 342 21.22 4.94 -24.33
CA ALA A 342 21.70 5.27 -25.67
C ALA A 342 22.92 6.22 -25.68
N LEU A 343 23.33 6.74 -24.51
CA LEU A 343 24.53 7.57 -24.31
C LEU A 343 25.75 6.71 -23.97
#